data_2de2b9a86953b930dbe3f3fb47e648bd
#
_entry.id   2de2b9a86953b930dbe3f3fb47e648bd
#
_cell.length_a   1.000
_cell.length_b   1.000
_cell.length_c   1.000
_cell.angle_alpha   90.00
_cell.angle_beta   90.00
_cell.angle_gamma   90.00
#
_symmetry.space_group_name_H-M   'P 1'
#
loop_
_entity.id
_entity.type
_entity.pdbx_description
1 polymer ?
#
loop_
_entity_poly.entity_id
_entity_poly.type
_entity_poly.pdbx_seq_one_letter_code
_entity_poly.pdbx_strand_id
1 'polypeptide(L)'
;MGMNLGNKVSFGFSAVVAGQKTSGNNEPQLIVNSTKGKFTVTSPVTRAMGVAVGEYIQFVNNIAQIEAAINDGGDDIKAIAEQLGVDYTTREGALAIIDACTQWAIVKGQAMLDNLGNPIMVSARLTKEEKQAFVEKHKAEILEAGREELVARVGNPDASDDELIAAIDFENDDIFPKVPGFTGSKTASTSNATGVGLQLGFTDSNVWNALKNDLDDDTKTKKNRIFKVLLDEAVKTVVDGKELTIYPIEFQEDTDPIRVGK
;
A
#
# COMPACT_ATOMS: atom_id res chain seq x y z
N MET A 1 16.86 -20.39 6.12
CA MET A 1 15.86 -21.16 6.89
C MET A 1 15.15 -20.16 7.79
N GLY A 2 13.99 -19.65 7.38
CA GLY A 2 13.18 -18.78 8.22
C GLY A 2 12.59 -19.58 9.37
N MET A 3 12.93 -19.21 10.60
CA MET A 3 12.26 -19.77 11.78
C MET A 3 10.83 -19.24 11.85
N ASN A 4 9.87 -20.15 11.92
CA ASN A 4 8.47 -19.81 12.11
C ASN A 4 8.23 -19.49 13.60
N LEU A 5 8.32 -18.22 13.95
CA LEU A 5 8.03 -17.71 15.31
C LEU A 5 6.54 -17.44 15.52
N GLY A 6 5.70 -17.70 14.51
CA GLY A 6 4.28 -17.29 14.44
C GLY A 6 3.35 -17.86 15.50
N ASN A 7 3.79 -18.79 16.34
CA ASN A 7 2.87 -19.50 17.26
C ASN A 7 3.02 -19.13 18.75
N LYS A 8 3.85 -18.15 19.13
CA LYS A 8 4.06 -17.89 20.57
C LYS A 8 3.88 -16.47 21.06
N VAL A 9 3.77 -15.48 20.19
CA VAL A 9 3.55 -14.10 20.62
C VAL A 9 2.37 -13.50 19.86
N SER A 10 1.21 -13.50 20.52
CA SER A 10 -0.01 -12.86 19.99
C SER A 10 0.02 -11.38 20.36
N PHE A 11 0.50 -10.52 19.47
CA PHE A 11 0.34 -9.08 19.62
C PHE A 11 -1.09 -8.68 19.25
N GLY A 12 -1.99 -8.77 20.18
CA GLY A 12 -3.30 -8.09 20.14
C GLY A 12 -4.33 -8.56 19.13
N PHE A 13 -4.21 -9.76 18.55
CA PHE A 13 -5.17 -10.28 17.59
C PHE A 13 -6.02 -11.41 18.21
N SER A 14 -7.35 -11.29 18.08
CA SER A 14 -8.30 -12.37 18.44
C SER A 14 -8.79 -13.03 17.15
N ALA A 15 -8.57 -14.33 17.01
CA ALA A 15 -8.98 -15.08 15.81
C ALA A 15 -10.52 -15.17 15.73
N VAL A 16 -11.09 -14.86 14.56
CA VAL A 16 -12.48 -15.14 14.23
C VAL A 16 -12.52 -16.25 13.18
N VAL A 17 -13.05 -17.39 13.53
CA VAL A 17 -13.24 -18.52 12.62
C VAL A 17 -14.40 -18.23 11.68
N ALA A 18 -14.15 -18.03 10.41
CA ALA A 18 -15.17 -17.97 9.37
C ALA A 18 -14.87 -19.06 8.33
N GLY A 19 -15.50 -20.21 8.51
CA GLY A 19 -15.42 -21.27 7.52
C GLY A 19 -16.32 -21.01 6.32
N GLN A 20 -15.74 -20.82 5.14
CA GLN A 20 -16.38 -21.20 3.88
C GLN A 20 -15.30 -21.63 2.89
N LYS A 21 -15.28 -22.93 2.58
CA LYS A 21 -14.50 -23.47 1.46
C LYS A 21 -15.15 -23.01 0.16
N THR A 22 -14.44 -22.19 -0.60
CA THR A 22 -14.81 -21.90 -1.98
C THR A 22 -14.04 -22.83 -2.91
N SER A 23 -14.77 -23.69 -3.62
CA SER A 23 -14.23 -24.54 -4.68
C SER A 23 -13.89 -23.68 -5.90
N GLY A 24 -12.64 -23.46 -6.14
CA GLY A 24 -12.11 -22.84 -7.36
C GLY A 24 -10.59 -22.89 -7.32
N ASN A 25 -9.96 -23.14 -8.44
CA ASN A 25 -8.51 -23.35 -8.59
C ASN A 25 -7.64 -22.11 -8.28
N ASN A 26 -8.18 -21.07 -7.64
CA ASN A 26 -7.45 -19.86 -7.29
C ASN A 26 -7.23 -19.82 -5.78
N GLU A 27 -6.00 -20.01 -5.37
CA GLU A 27 -5.59 -19.80 -3.99
C GLU A 27 -5.72 -18.32 -3.59
N PRO A 28 -5.99 -18.02 -2.31
CA PRO A 28 -6.00 -16.65 -1.80
C PRO A 28 -4.56 -16.12 -1.71
N GLN A 29 -4.17 -15.33 -2.71
CA GLN A 29 -2.78 -14.86 -2.86
C GLN A 29 -2.71 -13.36 -3.09
N LEU A 30 -1.60 -12.79 -2.60
CA LEU A 30 -1.05 -11.50 -2.99
C LEU A 30 0.23 -11.77 -3.77
N ILE A 31 0.30 -11.28 -5.00
CA ILE A 31 1.45 -11.45 -5.89
C ILE A 31 2.16 -10.10 -6.02
N VAL A 32 3.39 -10.03 -5.54
CA VAL A 32 4.30 -8.90 -5.77
C VAL A 32 4.95 -9.11 -7.12
N ASN A 33 4.57 -8.32 -8.10
CA ASN A 33 5.09 -8.47 -9.45
C ASN A 33 6.55 -8.00 -9.54
N SER A 34 7.35 -8.72 -10.27
CA SER A 34 8.77 -8.41 -10.51
C SER A 34 9.00 -7.07 -11.23
N THR A 35 8.00 -6.56 -11.91
CA THR A 35 8.03 -5.29 -12.62
C THR A 35 7.35 -4.19 -11.81
N LYS A 36 8.18 -3.26 -11.32
CA LYS A 36 7.84 -1.92 -10.82
C LYS A 36 6.49 -1.78 -10.10
N GLY A 37 6.52 -1.95 -8.79
CA GLY A 37 5.49 -1.41 -7.90
C GLY A 37 4.05 -1.84 -8.21
N LYS A 38 3.85 -3.05 -8.71
CA LYS A 38 2.54 -3.60 -8.97
C LYS A 38 2.32 -4.84 -8.13
N PHE A 39 1.15 -4.88 -7.52
CA PHE A 39 0.66 -6.04 -6.80
C PHE A 39 -0.58 -6.58 -7.49
N THR A 40 -0.78 -7.88 -7.43
CA THR A 40 -2.03 -8.52 -7.85
C THR A 40 -2.63 -9.23 -6.65
N VAL A 41 -3.89 -8.95 -6.38
CA VAL A 41 -4.66 -9.61 -5.32
C VAL A 41 -5.67 -10.52 -6.00
N THR A 42 -5.65 -11.81 -5.68
CA THR A 42 -6.49 -12.81 -6.35
C THR A 42 -7.96 -12.66 -5.98
N SER A 43 -8.84 -13.18 -6.84
CA SER A 43 -10.29 -13.05 -6.68
C SER A 43 -10.86 -13.64 -5.38
N PRO A 44 -10.34 -14.72 -4.80
CA PRO A 44 -10.77 -15.18 -3.48
C PRO A 44 -10.56 -14.12 -2.39
N VAL A 45 -9.41 -13.44 -2.42
CA VAL A 45 -9.07 -12.39 -1.45
C VAL A 45 -9.98 -11.18 -1.62
N THR A 46 -10.13 -10.67 -2.84
CA THR A 46 -10.95 -9.48 -3.09
C THR A 46 -12.42 -9.71 -2.72
N ARG A 47 -12.94 -10.94 -2.93
CA ARG A 47 -14.27 -11.33 -2.48
C ARG A 47 -14.39 -11.38 -0.96
N ALA A 48 -13.42 -11.98 -0.28
CA ALA A 48 -13.40 -12.05 1.19
C ALA A 48 -13.33 -10.66 1.82
N MET A 49 -12.53 -9.76 1.24
CA MET A 49 -12.41 -8.37 1.66
C MET A 49 -13.60 -7.49 1.26
N GLY A 50 -14.46 -7.94 0.36
CA GLY A 50 -15.51 -7.12 -0.22
C GLY A 50 -14.97 -5.90 -0.98
N VAL A 51 -13.89 -6.09 -1.75
CA VAL A 51 -13.24 -5.02 -2.52
C VAL A 51 -13.53 -5.18 -4.00
N ALA A 52 -14.04 -4.13 -4.62
CA ALA A 52 -14.30 -4.02 -6.05
C ALA A 52 -13.25 -3.16 -6.78
N VAL A 53 -13.31 -3.16 -8.11
CA VAL A 53 -12.51 -2.27 -8.95
C VAL A 53 -12.80 -0.80 -8.59
N GLY A 54 -11.74 -0.04 -8.37
CA GLY A 54 -11.82 1.37 -7.99
C GLY A 54 -11.87 1.62 -6.48
N GLU A 55 -12.09 0.59 -5.66
CA GLU A 55 -11.93 0.67 -4.21
C GLU A 55 -10.45 0.53 -3.81
N TYR A 56 -10.15 0.64 -2.52
CA TYR A 56 -8.78 0.75 -2.03
C TYR A 56 -8.40 -0.43 -1.15
N ILE A 57 -7.12 -0.84 -1.24
CA ILE A 57 -6.49 -1.79 -0.33
C ILE A 57 -5.29 -1.11 0.31
N GLN A 58 -5.17 -1.25 1.62
CA GLN A 58 -4.06 -0.74 2.42
C GLN A 58 -3.24 -1.91 2.95
N PHE A 59 -1.92 -1.73 2.99
CA PHE A 59 -1.01 -2.61 3.73
C PHE A 59 -0.84 -2.08 5.14
N VAL A 60 -0.80 -3.00 6.09
CA VAL A 60 -0.53 -2.72 7.51
C VAL A 60 0.51 -3.71 8.01
N ASN A 61 1.22 -3.34 9.05
CA ASN A 61 2.17 -4.20 9.75
C ASN A 61 2.10 -3.96 11.27
N ASN A 62 2.82 -4.77 12.03
CA ASN A 62 2.88 -4.70 13.49
C ASN A 62 4.20 -4.07 14.02
N ILE A 63 4.95 -3.36 13.19
CA ILE A 63 6.26 -2.79 13.58
C ILE A 63 6.13 -1.88 14.79
N ALA A 64 5.15 -0.97 14.79
CA ALA A 64 4.97 -0.04 15.92
C ALA A 64 4.67 -0.76 17.24
N GLN A 65 3.94 -1.87 17.20
CA GLN A 65 3.66 -2.69 18.38
C GLN A 65 4.93 -3.42 18.87
N ILE A 66 5.77 -3.89 17.94
CA ILE A 66 7.06 -4.51 18.27
C ILE A 66 8.00 -3.47 18.89
N GLU A 67 8.10 -2.28 18.31
CA GLU A 67 8.92 -1.17 18.84
C GLU A 67 8.45 -0.77 20.25
N ALA A 68 7.15 -0.67 20.48
CA ALA A 68 6.61 -0.41 21.81
C ALA A 68 6.98 -1.50 22.79
N ALA A 69 6.84 -2.78 22.41
CA ALA A 69 7.21 -3.92 23.24
C ALA A 69 8.72 -3.97 23.56
N ILE A 70 9.58 -3.62 22.59
CA ILE A 70 11.03 -3.51 22.81
C ILE A 70 11.33 -2.41 23.85
N ASN A 71 10.67 -1.25 23.73
CA ASN A 71 10.84 -0.14 24.67
C ASN A 71 10.37 -0.50 26.08
N ASP A 72 9.31 -1.26 26.21
CA ASP A 72 8.79 -1.75 27.51
C ASP A 72 9.68 -2.82 28.13
N GLY A 73 10.48 -3.54 27.34
CA GLY A 73 11.42 -4.56 27.81
C GLY A 73 10.75 -5.74 28.50
N GLY A 74 9.55 -6.12 28.06
CA GLY A 74 8.77 -7.22 28.62
C GLY A 74 9.44 -8.60 28.45
N ASP A 75 8.94 -9.58 29.18
CA ASP A 75 9.52 -10.93 29.16
C ASP A 75 9.44 -11.61 27.80
N ASP A 76 8.42 -11.30 27.00
CA ASP A 76 8.31 -11.80 25.63
C ASP A 76 9.45 -11.30 24.73
N ILE A 77 9.81 -10.03 24.85
CA ILE A 77 10.94 -9.45 24.08
C ILE A 77 12.28 -10.06 24.52
N LYS A 78 12.46 -10.27 25.84
CA LYS A 78 13.67 -10.94 26.36
C LYS A 78 13.78 -12.37 25.83
N ALA A 79 12.68 -13.12 25.81
CA ALA A 79 12.67 -14.48 25.28
C ALA A 79 12.97 -14.54 23.77
N ILE A 80 12.45 -13.58 22.97
CA ILE A 80 12.75 -13.45 21.55
C ILE A 80 14.23 -13.09 21.37
N ALA A 81 14.74 -12.12 22.12
CA ALA A 81 16.12 -11.68 22.04
C ALA A 81 17.11 -12.83 22.38
N GLU A 82 16.80 -13.62 23.42
CA GLU A 82 17.58 -14.81 23.79
C GLU A 82 17.55 -15.85 22.66
N GLN A 83 16.39 -16.10 22.07
CA GLN A 83 16.25 -17.05 20.97
C GLN A 83 17.01 -16.62 19.71
N LEU A 84 17.08 -15.31 19.43
CA LEU A 84 17.82 -14.74 18.31
C LEU A 84 19.31 -14.55 18.65
N GLY A 85 19.70 -14.66 19.91
CA GLY A 85 21.07 -14.41 20.37
C GLY A 85 21.48 -12.94 20.25
N VAL A 86 20.54 -12.00 20.44
CA VAL A 86 20.77 -10.56 20.30
C VAL A 86 20.47 -9.80 21.60
N ASP A 87 21.06 -8.63 21.76
CA ASP A 87 20.75 -7.70 22.84
C ASP A 87 19.69 -6.68 22.35
N TYR A 88 18.45 -6.82 22.81
CA TYR A 88 17.33 -5.96 22.40
C TYR A 88 17.49 -4.49 22.82
N THR A 89 18.40 -4.18 23.74
CA THR A 89 18.70 -2.80 24.18
C THR A 89 19.61 -2.06 23.19
N THR A 90 20.25 -2.78 22.28
CA THR A 90 21.05 -2.21 21.19
C THR A 90 20.20 -1.96 19.94
N ARG A 91 20.64 -1.01 19.12
CA ARG A 91 19.96 -0.73 17.85
C ARG A 91 19.95 -1.94 16.92
N GLU A 92 21.07 -2.65 16.83
CA GLU A 92 21.21 -3.83 15.98
C GLU A 92 20.31 -4.97 16.46
N GLY A 93 20.24 -5.20 17.77
CA GLY A 93 19.36 -6.21 18.34
C GLY A 93 17.89 -5.87 18.19
N ALA A 94 17.51 -4.60 18.39
CA ALA A 94 16.14 -4.13 18.15
C ALA A 94 15.72 -4.34 16.68
N LEU A 95 16.59 -3.97 15.72
CA LEU A 95 16.32 -4.18 14.30
C LEU A 95 16.20 -5.67 13.95
N ALA A 96 17.04 -6.54 14.52
CA ALA A 96 16.95 -7.98 14.31
C ALA A 96 15.61 -8.56 14.81
N ILE A 97 15.11 -8.08 15.96
CA ILE A 97 13.80 -8.47 16.50
C ILE A 97 12.67 -7.98 15.59
N ILE A 98 12.72 -6.71 15.16
CA ILE A 98 11.74 -6.14 14.24
C ILE A 98 11.69 -6.98 12.97
N ASP A 99 12.82 -7.26 12.35
CA ASP A 99 12.91 -8.04 11.11
C ASP A 99 12.35 -9.47 11.28
N ALA A 100 12.69 -10.12 12.40
CA ALA A 100 12.23 -11.48 12.70
C ALA A 100 10.74 -11.57 13.04
N CYS A 101 10.15 -10.52 13.63
CA CYS A 101 8.80 -10.52 14.16
C CYS A 101 7.80 -9.73 13.32
N THR A 102 8.25 -8.98 12.30
CA THR A 102 7.36 -8.20 11.45
C THR A 102 6.39 -9.11 10.70
N GLN A 103 5.11 -8.83 10.89
CA GLN A 103 4.03 -9.43 10.15
C GLN A 103 3.36 -8.37 9.28
N TRP A 104 3.10 -8.73 8.05
CA TRP A 104 2.37 -7.91 7.11
C TRP A 104 0.95 -8.42 6.94
N ALA A 105 0.04 -7.50 6.69
CA ALA A 105 -1.35 -7.82 6.40
C ALA A 105 -1.93 -6.81 5.41
N ILE A 106 -3.09 -7.16 4.85
CA ILE A 106 -3.88 -6.27 4.00
C ILE A 106 -5.24 -6.01 4.62
N VAL A 107 -5.75 -4.79 4.41
CA VAL A 107 -7.07 -4.36 4.85
C VAL A 107 -7.79 -3.61 3.73
N LYS A 108 -9.11 -3.58 3.77
CA LYS A 108 -9.88 -2.68 2.88
C LYS A 108 -9.59 -1.23 3.26
N GLY A 109 -9.21 -0.41 2.28
CA GLY A 109 -8.95 1.01 2.49
C GLY A 109 -10.18 1.75 3.00
N GLN A 110 -9.96 2.70 3.89
CA GLN A 110 -11.00 3.48 4.55
C GLN A 110 -10.99 4.92 4.06
N ALA A 111 -12.15 5.57 4.07
CA ALA A 111 -12.23 7.01 3.85
C ALA A 111 -11.44 7.75 4.94
N MET A 112 -10.61 8.68 4.53
CA MET A 112 -9.91 9.57 5.44
C MET A 112 -10.88 10.64 5.94
N LEU A 113 -11.02 10.76 7.26
CA LEU A 113 -11.93 11.71 7.89
C LEU A 113 -11.15 12.66 8.81
N ASP A 114 -11.62 13.88 8.92
CA ASP A 114 -11.14 14.83 9.92
C ASP A 114 -11.71 14.51 11.31
N ASN A 115 -11.32 15.28 12.32
CA ASN A 115 -11.77 15.11 13.71
C ASN A 115 -13.28 15.32 13.90
N LEU A 116 -13.96 15.89 12.91
CA LEU A 116 -15.41 16.16 12.92
C LEU A 116 -16.17 15.10 12.11
N GLY A 117 -15.45 14.13 11.49
CA GLY A 117 -16.03 13.08 10.66
C GLY A 117 -16.28 13.50 9.20
N ASN A 118 -15.78 14.65 8.75
CA ASN A 118 -15.90 15.05 7.36
C ASN A 118 -14.79 14.41 6.51
N PRO A 119 -15.06 14.09 5.22
CA PRO A 119 -14.03 13.58 4.33
C PRO A 119 -12.85 14.56 4.17
N ILE A 120 -11.64 14.07 4.42
CA ILE A 120 -10.42 14.81 4.08
C ILE A 120 -10.30 14.78 2.56
N MET A 121 -10.28 15.97 1.96
CA MET A 121 -10.16 16.13 0.51
C MET A 121 -8.69 16.14 0.12
N VAL A 122 -8.32 15.30 -0.83
CA VAL A 122 -6.96 15.19 -1.40
C VAL A 122 -6.98 15.53 -2.87
N SER A 123 -5.86 15.99 -3.43
CA SER A 123 -5.77 16.26 -4.87
C SER A 123 -6.02 14.97 -5.67
N ALA A 124 -6.86 15.07 -6.69
CA ALA A 124 -7.11 13.93 -7.58
C ALA A 124 -5.80 13.46 -8.23
N ARG A 125 -5.57 12.15 -8.24
CA ARG A 125 -4.41 11.56 -8.92
C ARG A 125 -4.68 11.54 -10.42
N LEU A 126 -4.22 12.58 -11.11
CA LEU A 126 -4.32 12.72 -12.55
C LEU A 126 -2.99 12.35 -13.19
N THR A 127 -3.03 11.71 -14.36
CA THR A 127 -1.86 11.55 -15.22
C THR A 127 -1.41 12.91 -15.74
N LYS A 128 -0.21 12.98 -16.29
CA LYS A 128 0.31 14.22 -16.88
C LYS A 128 -0.60 14.74 -17.98
N GLU A 129 -1.10 13.85 -18.81
CA GLU A 129 -2.02 14.15 -19.92
C GLU A 129 -3.37 14.67 -19.39
N GLU A 130 -3.90 14.07 -18.34
CA GLU A 130 -5.15 14.52 -17.70
C GLU A 130 -4.97 15.88 -17.04
N LYS A 131 -3.82 16.13 -16.39
CA LYS A 131 -3.49 17.44 -15.82
C LYS A 131 -3.41 18.51 -16.91
N GLN A 132 -2.75 18.22 -18.02
CA GLN A 132 -2.69 19.13 -19.17
C GLN A 132 -4.06 19.41 -19.76
N ALA A 133 -4.88 18.39 -19.97
CA ALA A 133 -6.24 18.54 -20.47
C ALA A 133 -7.13 19.36 -19.51
N PHE A 134 -6.95 19.19 -18.20
CA PHE A 134 -7.66 19.98 -17.18
C PHE A 134 -7.27 21.45 -17.27
N VAL A 135 -5.97 21.76 -17.33
CA VAL A 135 -5.47 23.14 -17.43
C VAL A 135 -5.96 23.80 -18.72
N GLU A 136 -5.89 23.11 -19.84
CA GLU A 136 -6.39 23.64 -21.12
C GLU A 136 -7.88 23.95 -21.07
N LYS A 137 -8.66 23.05 -20.49
CA LYS A 137 -10.11 23.20 -20.32
C LYS A 137 -10.49 24.39 -19.42
N HIS A 138 -9.72 24.64 -18.37
CA HIS A 138 -10.01 25.64 -17.34
C HIS A 138 -9.05 26.84 -17.42
N LYS A 139 -8.39 27.05 -18.56
CA LYS A 139 -7.39 28.08 -18.78
C LYS A 139 -7.85 29.47 -18.34
N ALA A 140 -9.06 29.88 -18.74
CA ALA A 140 -9.59 31.19 -18.45
C ALA A 140 -9.80 31.40 -16.92
N GLU A 141 -10.36 30.40 -16.25
CA GLU A 141 -10.62 30.42 -14.80
C GLU A 141 -9.33 30.46 -14.00
N ILE A 142 -8.32 29.68 -14.41
CA ILE A 142 -6.99 29.64 -13.78
C ILE A 142 -6.29 31.00 -13.93
N LEU A 143 -6.33 31.59 -15.13
CA LEU A 143 -5.75 32.90 -15.36
C LEU A 143 -6.48 34.02 -14.61
N GLU A 144 -7.80 33.95 -14.51
CA GLU A 144 -8.58 34.90 -13.70
C GLU A 144 -8.19 34.85 -12.23
N ALA A 145 -8.05 33.63 -11.67
CA ALA A 145 -7.75 33.42 -10.27
C ALA A 145 -6.27 33.65 -9.89
N GLY A 146 -5.33 33.33 -10.79
CA GLY A 146 -3.90 33.23 -10.48
C GLY A 146 -2.95 34.07 -11.33
N ARG A 147 -3.47 34.98 -12.17
CA ARG A 147 -2.62 35.77 -13.12
C ARG A 147 -1.47 36.49 -12.45
N GLU A 148 -1.72 37.18 -11.34
CA GLU A 148 -0.68 37.95 -10.63
C GLU A 148 0.47 37.06 -10.16
N GLU A 149 0.14 35.90 -9.60
CA GLU A 149 1.14 34.93 -9.14
C GLU A 149 1.92 34.33 -10.31
N LEU A 150 1.25 33.98 -11.40
CA LEU A 150 1.89 33.42 -12.60
C LEU A 150 2.79 34.46 -13.27
N VAL A 151 2.37 35.74 -13.36
CA VAL A 151 3.19 36.85 -13.85
C VAL A 151 4.44 37.02 -12.97
N ALA A 152 4.29 36.99 -11.65
CA ALA A 152 5.43 37.07 -10.75
C ALA A 152 6.40 35.89 -10.92
N ARG A 153 5.87 34.72 -11.19
CA ARG A 153 6.67 33.49 -11.44
C ARG A 153 7.43 33.57 -12.77
N VAL A 154 6.81 34.05 -13.81
CA VAL A 154 7.44 34.28 -15.14
C VAL A 154 8.41 35.46 -15.11
N GLY A 155 8.17 36.45 -14.27
CA GLY A 155 8.98 37.68 -14.20
C GLY A 155 8.76 38.64 -15.36
N ASN A 156 7.69 38.46 -16.12
CA ASN A 156 7.35 39.32 -17.29
C ASN A 156 5.88 39.78 -17.15
N PRO A 157 5.61 41.07 -16.89
CA PRO A 157 4.25 41.59 -16.78
C PRO A 157 3.45 41.53 -18.09
N ASP A 158 4.12 41.47 -19.20
CA ASP A 158 3.52 41.40 -20.55
C ASP A 158 3.48 39.95 -21.08
N ALA A 159 3.69 38.96 -20.23
CA ALA A 159 3.64 37.57 -20.65
C ALA A 159 2.27 37.19 -21.22
N SER A 160 2.30 36.45 -22.31
CA SER A 160 1.10 35.90 -22.95
C SER A 160 0.42 34.87 -22.04
N ASP A 161 -0.87 34.65 -22.27
CA ASP A 161 -1.63 33.63 -21.53
C ASP A 161 -1.01 32.22 -21.64
N ASP A 162 -0.40 31.89 -22.79
CA ASP A 162 0.27 30.61 -23.00
C ASP A 162 1.57 30.49 -22.20
N GLU A 163 2.34 31.58 -22.08
CA GLU A 163 3.53 31.62 -21.21
C GLU A 163 3.17 31.52 -19.74
N LEU A 164 2.08 32.15 -19.29
CA LEU A 164 1.58 32.06 -17.93
C LEU A 164 1.12 30.63 -17.61
N ILE A 165 0.36 30.01 -18.51
CA ILE A 165 -0.09 28.62 -18.34
C ILE A 165 1.10 27.64 -18.33
N ALA A 166 2.13 27.85 -19.12
CA ALA A 166 3.34 27.04 -19.12
C ALA A 166 4.14 27.13 -17.82
N ALA A 167 3.93 28.18 -17.01
CA ALA A 167 4.57 28.35 -15.71
C ALA A 167 3.85 27.63 -14.54
N ILE A 168 2.75 26.93 -14.80
CA ILE A 168 2.04 26.16 -13.81
C ILE A 168 2.88 24.95 -13.36
N ASP A 169 3.08 24.84 -12.07
CA ASP A 169 3.74 23.68 -11.45
C ASP A 169 2.71 22.58 -11.14
N PHE A 170 2.68 21.54 -11.97
CA PHE A 170 1.73 20.42 -11.83
C PHE A 170 1.91 19.60 -10.54
N GLU A 171 2.99 19.79 -9.81
CA GLU A 171 3.25 19.06 -8.57
C GLU A 171 2.85 19.87 -7.32
N ASN A 172 3.06 21.19 -7.37
CA ASN A 172 2.91 22.03 -6.21
C ASN A 172 1.68 22.98 -6.26
N ASP A 173 1.14 23.26 -7.44
CA ASP A 173 0.00 24.17 -7.57
C ASP A 173 -1.33 23.47 -7.20
N ASP A 174 -2.11 24.09 -6.31
CA ASP A 174 -3.39 23.57 -5.82
C ASP A 174 -4.57 23.98 -6.73
N ILE A 175 -4.43 23.70 -8.03
CA ILE A 175 -5.43 24.03 -9.06
C ILE A 175 -6.28 22.83 -9.48
N PHE A 176 -5.88 21.62 -9.10
CA PHE A 176 -6.54 20.40 -9.53
C PHE A 176 -7.72 20.03 -8.63
N PRO A 177 -8.73 19.31 -9.19
CA PRO A 177 -9.90 18.92 -8.42
C PRO A 177 -9.51 18.08 -7.22
N LYS A 178 -10.19 18.34 -6.10
CA LYS A 178 -10.06 17.54 -4.88
C LYS A 178 -11.14 16.47 -4.82
N VAL A 179 -10.75 15.31 -4.35
CA VAL A 179 -11.61 14.14 -4.16
C VAL A 179 -11.48 13.63 -2.73
N PRO A 180 -12.47 12.94 -2.18
CA PRO A 180 -12.34 12.30 -0.89
C PRO A 180 -11.11 11.37 -0.85
N GLY A 181 -10.28 11.53 0.19
CA GLY A 181 -9.10 10.71 0.42
C GLY A 181 -9.49 9.33 0.95
N PHE A 182 -8.69 8.34 0.59
CA PHE A 182 -8.79 6.98 1.10
C PHE A 182 -7.40 6.48 1.48
N THR A 183 -7.35 5.65 2.52
CA THR A 183 -6.11 4.98 2.89
C THR A 183 -5.77 3.88 1.88
N GLY A 184 -4.48 3.70 1.61
CA GLY A 184 -3.99 2.65 0.72
C GLY A 184 -3.99 3.02 -0.77
N SER A 185 -3.97 2.00 -1.61
CA SER A 185 -3.86 2.10 -3.06
C SER A 185 -5.16 1.71 -3.76
N LYS A 186 -5.50 2.46 -4.80
CA LYS A 186 -6.69 2.21 -5.63
C LYS A 186 -6.50 0.94 -6.47
N THR A 187 -7.53 0.12 -6.50
CA THR A 187 -7.53 -1.10 -7.31
C THR A 187 -7.93 -0.83 -8.75
N ALA A 188 -7.33 -1.58 -9.66
CA ALA A 188 -7.70 -1.62 -11.06
C ALA A 188 -7.96 -3.06 -11.48
N SER A 189 -8.83 -3.26 -12.48
CA SER A 189 -9.00 -4.57 -13.10
C SER A 189 -7.70 -5.04 -13.73
N THR A 190 -7.37 -6.31 -13.56
CA THR A 190 -6.35 -6.94 -14.40
C THR A 190 -6.96 -7.12 -15.78
N SER A 191 -6.45 -6.43 -16.78
CA SER A 191 -6.91 -6.52 -18.17
C SER A 191 -6.58 -7.86 -18.84
N ASN A 192 -6.06 -8.82 -18.09
CA ASN A 192 -5.68 -10.13 -18.62
C ASN A 192 -6.87 -11.09 -18.62
N ALA A 193 -7.04 -11.78 -19.73
CA ALA A 193 -8.04 -12.80 -19.99
C ALA A 193 -8.09 -13.95 -18.96
N THR A 194 -7.21 -13.97 -18.01
CA THR A 194 -7.10 -14.99 -16.94
C THR A 194 -7.99 -14.70 -15.72
N GLY A 195 -8.59 -13.51 -15.60
CA GLY A 195 -9.50 -13.18 -14.51
C GLY A 195 -8.92 -13.35 -13.09
N VAL A 196 -7.60 -13.22 -12.95
CA VAL A 196 -6.88 -13.63 -11.74
C VAL A 196 -7.20 -12.75 -10.52
N GLY A 197 -7.61 -11.47 -10.72
CA GLY A 197 -7.91 -10.60 -9.59
C GLY A 197 -7.83 -9.11 -9.90
N LEU A 198 -7.57 -8.32 -8.86
CA LEU A 198 -7.39 -6.89 -8.95
C LEU A 198 -5.91 -6.51 -8.86
N GLN A 199 -5.50 -5.54 -9.66
CA GLN A 199 -4.16 -4.97 -9.61
C GLN A 199 -4.15 -3.72 -8.74
N LEU A 200 -3.11 -3.59 -7.93
CA LEU A 200 -2.80 -2.38 -7.18
C LEU A 200 -1.61 -1.69 -7.83
N GLY A 201 -1.77 -0.40 -8.17
CA GLY A 201 -0.65 0.47 -8.49
C GLY A 201 -0.02 0.95 -7.19
N PHE A 202 1.29 0.82 -7.06
CA PHE A 202 1.98 1.18 -5.83
C PHE A 202 2.66 2.54 -5.97
N THR A 203 2.28 3.46 -5.11
CA THR A 203 2.97 4.75 -4.96
C THR A 203 3.92 4.76 -3.76
N ASP A 204 3.73 3.83 -2.81
CA ASP A 204 4.60 3.72 -1.64
C ASP A 204 5.76 2.75 -1.92
N SER A 205 6.93 3.33 -2.19
CA SER A 205 8.16 2.57 -2.43
C SER A 205 8.59 1.73 -1.22
N ASN A 206 8.23 2.13 0.01
CA ASN A 206 8.66 1.45 1.23
C ASN A 206 8.01 0.08 1.36
N VAL A 207 6.69 -0.02 1.15
CA VAL A 207 6.00 -1.31 1.21
C VAL A 207 6.46 -2.23 0.08
N TRP A 208 6.62 -1.70 -1.15
CA TRP A 208 7.13 -2.51 -2.25
C TRP A 208 8.55 -3.01 -1.96
N ASN A 209 9.42 -2.16 -1.44
CA ASN A 209 10.78 -2.53 -1.07
C ASN A 209 10.82 -3.58 0.05
N ALA A 210 9.89 -3.50 1.02
CA ALA A 210 9.82 -4.48 2.10
C ALA A 210 9.29 -5.85 1.65
N LEU A 211 8.40 -5.89 0.65
CA LEU A 211 7.76 -7.12 0.20
C LEU A 211 8.38 -7.72 -1.06
N LYS A 212 9.16 -6.96 -1.84
CA LYS A 212 9.87 -7.48 -3.02
C LYS A 212 10.95 -8.49 -2.62
N ASN A 213 11.37 -9.29 -3.59
CA ASN A 213 12.51 -10.16 -3.42
C ASN A 213 13.81 -9.38 -3.62
N ASP A 214 14.65 -9.31 -2.58
CA ASP A 214 15.97 -8.67 -2.64
C ASP A 214 17.05 -9.54 -3.29
N LEU A 215 16.73 -10.75 -3.72
CA LEU A 215 17.72 -11.71 -4.24
C LEU A 215 18.35 -11.30 -5.56
N ASP A 216 18.26 -9.99 -5.98
CA ASP A 216 18.45 -9.81 -7.40
C ASP A 216 19.09 -8.58 -7.96
N ASP A 217 20.10 -8.06 -7.32
CA ASP A 217 20.98 -7.13 -8.06
C ASP A 217 21.97 -7.86 -8.99
N ASP A 218 22.32 -9.11 -8.71
CA ASP A 218 23.38 -9.82 -9.44
C ASP A 218 22.89 -10.79 -10.52
N THR A 219 21.66 -11.31 -10.46
CA THR A 219 21.23 -12.38 -11.37
C THR A 219 20.28 -11.97 -12.48
N LYS A 220 19.77 -10.73 -12.49
CA LYS A 220 18.85 -10.16 -13.51
C LYS A 220 17.54 -10.94 -13.73
N THR A 221 17.24 -11.94 -12.97
CA THR A 221 15.98 -12.69 -13.04
C THR A 221 15.02 -12.18 -11.98
N LYS A 222 14.26 -11.14 -12.34
CA LYS A 222 13.20 -10.60 -11.48
C LYS A 222 12.09 -11.63 -11.33
N LYS A 223 11.93 -12.19 -10.15
CA LYS A 223 10.86 -13.14 -9.82
C LYS A 223 9.66 -12.43 -9.20
N ASN A 224 8.46 -12.94 -9.46
CA ASN A 224 7.30 -12.57 -8.69
C ASN A 224 7.40 -13.20 -7.31
N ARG A 225 7.07 -12.45 -6.26
CA ARG A 225 6.98 -12.96 -4.91
C ARG A 225 5.52 -13.21 -4.55
N ILE A 226 5.21 -14.42 -4.13
CA ILE A 226 3.87 -14.85 -3.79
C ILE A 226 3.72 -14.93 -2.27
N PHE A 227 2.69 -14.27 -1.77
CA PHE A 227 2.24 -14.38 -0.40
C PHE A 227 0.88 -15.05 -0.36
N LYS A 228 0.70 -16.03 0.51
CA LYS A 228 -0.59 -16.55 0.88
C LYS A 228 -1.31 -15.53 1.74
N VAL A 229 -2.58 -15.25 1.45
CA VAL A 229 -3.43 -14.44 2.31
C VAL A 229 -4.21 -15.38 3.22
N LEU A 230 -4.03 -15.24 4.53
CA LEU A 230 -4.58 -16.14 5.53
C LEU A 230 -6.02 -15.73 5.86
N LEU A 231 -6.97 -16.13 5.00
CA LEU A 231 -8.37 -15.75 5.14
C LEU A 231 -9.01 -16.32 6.41
N ASP A 232 -8.59 -17.50 6.83
CA ASP A 232 -9.08 -18.19 8.04
C ASP A 232 -8.51 -17.58 9.32
N GLU A 233 -7.45 -16.78 9.22
CA GLU A 233 -6.80 -16.06 10.32
C GLU A 233 -7.14 -14.56 10.30
N ALA A 234 -8.18 -14.18 9.57
CA ALA A 234 -8.62 -12.80 9.52
C ALA A 234 -9.04 -12.29 10.90
N VAL A 235 -8.55 -11.11 11.27
CA VAL A 235 -8.77 -10.49 12.57
C VAL A 235 -9.65 -9.27 12.45
N LYS A 236 -10.69 -9.19 13.25
CA LYS A 236 -11.51 -7.99 13.39
C LYS A 236 -10.95 -7.11 14.50
N THR A 237 -10.72 -5.86 14.18
CA THR A 237 -10.26 -4.85 15.13
C THR A 237 -11.04 -3.56 14.94
N VAL A 238 -10.99 -2.69 15.94
CA VAL A 238 -11.59 -1.36 15.87
C VAL A 238 -10.47 -0.32 15.84
N VAL A 239 -10.39 0.46 14.77
CA VAL A 239 -9.45 1.57 14.63
C VAL A 239 -10.26 2.83 14.42
N ASP A 240 -10.06 3.84 15.27
CA ASP A 240 -10.79 5.11 15.23
C ASP A 240 -12.32 4.94 15.18
N GLY A 241 -12.84 3.98 15.97
CA GLY A 241 -14.27 3.68 16.04
C GLY A 241 -14.86 2.91 14.85
N LYS A 242 -14.02 2.49 13.88
CA LYS A 242 -14.42 1.70 12.71
C LYS A 242 -13.96 0.26 12.83
N GLU A 243 -14.85 -0.68 12.55
CA GLU A 243 -14.49 -2.10 12.47
C GLU A 243 -13.71 -2.36 11.18
N LEU A 244 -12.51 -2.90 11.33
CA LEU A 244 -11.64 -3.33 10.24
C LEU A 244 -11.41 -4.83 10.33
N THR A 245 -11.37 -5.49 9.18
CA THR A 245 -10.91 -6.87 9.08
C THR A 245 -9.52 -6.88 8.46
N ILE A 246 -8.56 -7.36 9.23
CA ILE A 246 -7.15 -7.48 8.85
C ILE A 246 -6.90 -8.89 8.35
N TYR A 247 -6.30 -9.03 7.18
CA TYR A 247 -5.96 -10.32 6.56
C TYR A 247 -4.44 -10.47 6.54
N PRO A 248 -3.85 -11.31 7.43
CA PRO A 248 -2.42 -11.55 7.44
C PRO A 248 -1.94 -12.15 6.13
N ILE A 249 -0.69 -11.85 5.77
CA ILE A 249 -0.02 -12.44 4.62
C ILE A 249 1.25 -13.17 5.07
N GLU A 250 1.51 -14.31 4.47
CA GLU A 250 2.68 -15.14 4.73
C GLU A 250 3.41 -15.42 3.41
N PHE A 251 4.73 -15.31 3.42
CA PHE A 251 5.53 -15.64 2.25
C PHE A 251 5.34 -17.11 1.88
N GLN A 252 5.04 -17.39 0.61
CA GLN A 252 4.83 -18.73 0.08
C GLN A 252 6.00 -19.15 -0.78
N GLU A 253 6.26 -18.43 -1.87
CA GLU A 253 7.31 -18.79 -2.83
C GLU A 253 7.67 -17.63 -3.76
N ASP A 254 8.80 -17.78 -4.45
CA ASP A 254 9.19 -16.91 -5.55
C ASP A 254 9.04 -17.65 -6.89
N THR A 255 8.33 -17.07 -7.84
CA THR A 255 8.05 -17.68 -9.15
C THR A 255 8.56 -16.83 -10.30
N ASP A 256 8.89 -17.47 -11.41
CA ASP A 256 9.22 -16.74 -12.62
C ASP A 256 8.01 -15.91 -13.11
N PRO A 257 8.23 -14.73 -13.70
CA PRO A 257 7.16 -13.95 -14.28
C PRO A 257 6.42 -14.76 -15.34
N ILE A 258 5.11 -14.84 -15.24
CA ILE A 258 4.29 -15.45 -16.30
C ILE A 258 4.53 -14.64 -17.56
N ARG A 259 5.27 -15.19 -18.51
CA ARG A 259 5.40 -14.60 -19.84
C ARG A 259 4.05 -14.79 -20.53
N VAL A 260 3.23 -13.75 -20.53
CA VAL A 260 2.07 -13.71 -21.43
C VAL A 260 2.64 -13.72 -22.84
N GLY A 261 2.44 -14.83 -23.53
CA GLY A 261 2.90 -15.01 -24.92
C GLY A 261 2.42 -13.82 -25.76
N LYS A 262 3.31 -13.35 -26.63
CA LYS A 262 3.00 -12.36 -27.64
C LYS A 262 1.99 -12.91 -28.63
#